data_cdc8ae15da6e5997cd9e5f9574946516
#
_entry.id   cdc8ae15da6e5997cd9e5f9574946516
#
_cell.length_a   1.000
_cell.length_b   1.000
_cell.length_c   1.000
_cell.angle_alpha   90.00
_cell.angle_beta   90.00
_cell.angle_gamma   90.00
#
_symmetry.space_group_name_H-M   'P 1'
#
loop_
_entity.id
_entity.type
_entity.pdbx_description
1 polymer ?
#
loop_
_entity_poly.entity_id
_entity_poly.type
_entity_poly.pdbx_seq_one_letter_code
_entity_poly.pdbx_strand_id
1 'polypeptide(L)'
;ALVSLRLEGEFIMSKQFDVLVVGGGPGGYVAAIRAAQLGFSVACCESNAYADPKGEPRLGGTCLNVGCIPSKALLHTSHLFEEASHSFADQGICVGDPAIDVARMLARKNGIVKQLTSGIKGLFKKNKVTLLNGHGAFVGRKGSAGSEVWQLKVNDDLVEARQVIVATGSKARHLAGVPVDNEIVCDNVGALDIDAVPKKLAVIGAGVIGLEMGSVWRRLGSEVTILEA
;
A
#
# COMPACT_ATOMS: atom_id res chain seq x y z
N ALA A 1 7.63 16.94 24.30
CA ALA A 1 8.74 17.34 25.17
C ALA A 1 9.95 16.47 24.83
N LEU A 2 11.15 17.08 24.74
CA LEU A 2 12.42 16.39 24.50
C LEU A 2 12.98 15.95 25.86
N VAL A 3 13.20 14.65 26.02
CA VAL A 3 13.85 14.09 27.23
C VAL A 3 15.18 13.45 26.81
N SER A 4 16.27 13.81 27.48
CA SER A 4 17.58 13.25 27.21
C SER A 4 17.89 12.05 28.11
N LEU A 5 18.39 10.97 27.53
CA LEU A 5 18.90 9.79 28.20
C LEU A 5 20.40 9.63 27.93
N ARG A 6 21.14 9.35 29.00
CA ARG A 6 22.57 9.04 28.93
C ARG A 6 22.76 7.53 28.88
N LEU A 7 23.21 7.01 27.75
CA LEU A 7 23.85 5.70 27.66
C LEU A 7 25.28 5.95 27.15
N GLU A 8 26.25 5.73 28.02
CA GLU A 8 27.70 5.77 27.76
C GLU A 8 28.18 6.77 26.68
N GLY A 9 28.05 8.08 26.99
CA GLY A 9 28.79 9.10 26.23
C GLY A 9 28.00 9.85 25.14
N GLU A 10 26.87 9.35 24.64
CA GLU A 10 26.06 10.06 23.62
C GLU A 10 24.67 10.45 24.17
N PHE A 11 24.28 11.72 23.99
CA PHE A 11 22.95 12.20 24.28
C PHE A 11 22.01 11.78 23.13
N ILE A 12 21.29 10.68 23.27
CA ILE A 12 20.24 10.30 22.34
C ILE A 12 18.97 11.08 22.70
N MET A 13 18.60 12.06 21.86
CA MET A 13 17.34 12.77 22.02
C MET A 13 16.19 11.86 21.61
N SER A 14 15.37 11.41 22.55
CA SER A 14 14.18 10.62 22.25
C SER A 14 12.99 11.53 21.90
N LYS A 15 12.29 11.19 20.81
CA LYS A 15 11.02 11.81 20.45
C LYS A 15 9.89 11.11 21.22
N GLN A 16 9.06 11.87 21.94
CA GLN A 16 7.96 11.30 22.74
C GLN A 16 6.61 11.59 22.12
N PHE A 17 5.74 10.56 22.10
CA PHE A 17 4.37 10.62 21.59
C PHE A 17 3.40 9.92 22.55
N ASP A 18 2.12 10.28 22.50
CA ASP A 18 1.08 9.52 23.17
C ASP A 18 0.83 8.20 22.42
N VAL A 19 0.80 8.26 21.07
CA VAL A 19 0.54 7.11 20.20
C VAL A 19 1.59 7.03 19.10
N LEU A 20 2.20 5.87 18.94
CA LEU A 20 3.02 5.52 17.79
C LEU A 20 2.31 4.44 16.98
N VAL A 21 2.11 4.70 15.70
CA VAL A 21 1.55 3.72 14.75
C VAL A 21 2.67 3.15 13.91
N VAL A 22 2.78 1.82 13.87
CA VAL A 22 3.78 1.11 13.08
C VAL A 22 3.12 0.59 11.80
N GLY A 23 3.43 1.23 10.68
CA GLY A 23 2.87 0.96 9.36
C GLY A 23 1.86 2.03 8.91
N GLY A 24 2.07 2.58 7.71
CA GLY A 24 1.27 3.63 7.09
C GLY A 24 0.21 3.12 6.10
N GLY A 25 -0.16 1.84 6.16
CA GLY A 25 -1.27 1.26 5.40
C GLY A 25 -2.65 1.67 5.92
N PRO A 26 -3.77 1.13 5.35
CA PRO A 26 -5.13 1.53 5.73
C PRO A 26 -5.42 1.43 7.22
N GLY A 27 -4.99 0.37 7.89
CA GLY A 27 -5.12 0.24 9.34
C GLY A 27 -4.35 1.31 10.11
N GLY A 28 -3.15 1.66 9.63
CA GLY A 28 -2.26 2.60 10.29
C GLY A 28 -2.63 4.06 10.07
N TYR A 29 -2.75 4.50 8.82
CA TYR A 29 -3.01 5.93 8.57
C TYR A 29 -4.38 6.37 9.09
N VAL A 30 -5.39 5.50 9.04
CA VAL A 30 -6.72 5.81 9.60
C VAL A 30 -6.62 5.96 11.12
N ALA A 31 -5.95 5.02 11.79
CA ALA A 31 -5.75 5.06 13.24
C ALA A 31 -4.95 6.30 13.67
N ALA A 32 -3.87 6.61 12.96
CA ALA A 32 -3.02 7.78 13.25
C ALA A 32 -3.80 9.10 13.13
N ILE A 33 -4.55 9.28 12.05
CA ILE A 33 -5.38 10.46 11.83
C ILE A 33 -6.45 10.56 12.93
N ARG A 34 -7.12 9.45 13.25
CA ARG A 34 -8.18 9.45 14.25
C ARG A 34 -7.65 9.76 15.65
N ALA A 35 -6.52 9.16 16.04
CA ALA A 35 -5.88 9.46 17.32
C ALA A 35 -5.49 10.95 17.42
N ALA A 36 -4.94 11.53 16.36
CA ALA A 36 -4.60 12.95 16.33
C ALA A 36 -5.84 13.86 16.42
N GLN A 37 -6.95 13.48 15.79
CA GLN A 37 -8.24 14.20 15.91
C GLN A 37 -8.83 14.15 17.33
N LEU A 38 -8.48 13.12 18.11
CA LEU A 38 -8.85 12.98 19.52
C LEU A 38 -7.93 13.76 20.47
N GLY A 39 -6.95 14.49 19.94
CA GLY A 39 -6.06 15.36 20.69
C GLY A 39 -4.75 14.73 21.16
N PHE A 40 -4.47 13.49 20.75
CA PHE A 40 -3.20 12.83 21.08
C PHE A 40 -2.05 13.37 20.21
N SER A 41 -0.84 13.38 20.76
CA SER A 41 0.40 13.53 20.00
C SER A 41 0.71 12.21 19.30
N VAL A 42 0.77 12.21 17.95
CA VAL A 42 0.85 10.98 17.16
C VAL A 42 2.02 11.00 16.19
N ALA A 43 2.76 9.89 16.18
CA ALA A 43 3.67 9.56 15.09
C ALA A 43 3.20 8.30 14.36
N CYS A 44 3.55 8.21 13.08
CA CYS A 44 3.39 7.01 12.28
C CYS A 44 4.72 6.70 11.61
N CYS A 45 5.28 5.52 11.84
CA CYS A 45 6.47 5.07 11.12
C CYS A 45 6.07 4.19 9.93
N GLU A 46 6.70 4.45 8.78
CA GLU A 46 6.49 3.71 7.54
C GLU A 46 7.83 3.33 6.93
N SER A 47 7.99 2.04 6.61
CA SER A 47 9.24 1.47 6.08
C SER A 47 9.58 1.88 4.66
N ASN A 48 8.67 2.62 4.01
CA ASN A 48 8.86 3.17 2.67
C ASN A 48 9.01 2.11 1.57
N ALA A 49 8.38 0.95 1.75
CA ALA A 49 8.43 -0.16 0.80
C ALA A 49 7.96 0.23 -0.62
N TYR A 50 7.19 1.31 -0.74
CA TYR A 50 6.63 1.82 -2.00
C TYR A 50 7.06 3.25 -2.29
N ALA A 51 8.29 3.62 -1.92
CA ALA A 51 8.84 4.94 -2.22
C ALA A 51 8.71 5.29 -3.70
N ASP A 52 8.58 6.58 -3.97
CA ASP A 52 8.66 7.06 -5.34
C ASP A 52 10.13 7.00 -5.85
N PRO A 53 10.36 7.23 -7.15
CA PRO A 53 11.73 7.22 -7.71
C PRO A 53 12.69 8.24 -7.07
N LYS A 54 12.17 9.21 -6.31
CA LYS A 54 12.96 10.19 -5.55
C LYS A 54 13.21 9.77 -4.11
N GLY A 55 12.75 8.56 -3.71
CA GLY A 55 12.86 8.06 -2.35
C GLY A 55 11.83 8.64 -1.37
N GLU A 56 10.84 9.41 -1.87
CA GLU A 56 9.80 9.98 -1.01
C GLU A 56 8.82 8.89 -0.55
N PRO A 57 8.47 8.86 0.75
CA PRO A 57 7.57 7.84 1.29
C PRO A 57 6.17 7.94 0.68
N ARG A 58 5.63 6.79 0.28
CA ARG A 58 4.24 6.65 -0.13
C ARG A 58 3.45 5.96 0.97
N LEU A 59 2.57 6.71 1.61
CA LEU A 59 1.59 6.16 2.54
C LEU A 59 0.53 5.33 1.79
N GLY A 60 -0.23 4.54 2.52
CA GLY A 60 -1.33 3.75 1.97
C GLY A 60 -1.06 2.24 1.90
N GLY A 61 0.18 1.81 2.19
CA GLY A 61 0.57 0.41 2.25
C GLY A 61 0.27 -0.36 0.95
N THR A 62 0.18 -1.67 1.06
CA THR A 62 -0.13 -2.58 -0.07
C THR A 62 -1.43 -2.18 -0.79
N CYS A 63 -2.49 -1.91 -0.05
CA CYS A 63 -3.82 -1.65 -0.63
C CYS A 63 -3.81 -0.49 -1.63
N LEU A 64 -3.21 0.65 -1.28
CA LEU A 64 -3.22 1.83 -2.14
C LEU A 64 -2.16 1.77 -3.23
N ASN A 65 -1.02 1.17 -2.96
CA ASN A 65 0.11 1.20 -3.89
C ASN A 65 0.10 0.03 -4.89
N VAL A 66 -0.13 -1.20 -4.41
CA VAL A 66 -0.01 -2.43 -5.20
C VAL A 66 -1.10 -3.46 -4.90
N GLY A 67 -2.29 -3.00 -4.53
CA GLY A 67 -3.42 -3.85 -4.16
C GLY A 67 -4.76 -3.28 -4.60
N CYS A 68 -5.64 -3.01 -3.64
CA CYS A 68 -7.06 -2.68 -3.86
C CYS A 68 -7.29 -1.53 -4.84
N ILE A 69 -6.56 -0.45 -4.71
CA ILE A 69 -6.79 0.75 -5.54
C ILE A 69 -6.37 0.51 -7.00
N PRO A 70 -5.12 0.09 -7.30
CA PRO A 70 -4.74 -0.16 -8.68
C PRO A 70 -5.55 -1.30 -9.31
N SER A 71 -5.86 -2.38 -8.57
CA SER A 71 -6.66 -3.48 -9.14
C SER A 71 -8.07 -3.02 -9.51
N LYS A 72 -8.74 -2.23 -8.66
CA LYS A 72 -10.08 -1.69 -8.97
C LYS A 72 -10.06 -0.70 -10.13
N ALA A 73 -8.98 0.06 -10.29
CA ALA A 73 -8.81 0.94 -11.44
C ALA A 73 -8.72 0.16 -12.76
N LEU A 74 -7.97 -0.96 -12.78
CA LEU A 74 -7.89 -1.85 -13.95
C LEU A 74 -9.19 -2.60 -14.20
N LEU A 75 -9.81 -3.16 -13.15
CA LEU A 75 -11.11 -3.84 -13.23
C LEU A 75 -12.19 -2.94 -13.83
N HIS A 76 -12.27 -1.69 -13.38
CA HIS A 76 -13.23 -0.73 -13.90
C HIS A 76 -13.00 -0.45 -15.39
N THR A 77 -11.75 -0.21 -15.80
CA THR A 77 -11.45 0.05 -17.22
C THR A 77 -11.74 -1.16 -18.09
N SER A 78 -11.35 -2.37 -17.68
CA SER A 78 -11.61 -3.60 -18.43
C SER A 78 -13.11 -3.92 -18.52
N HIS A 79 -13.89 -3.61 -17.48
CA HIS A 79 -15.33 -3.78 -17.48
C HIS A 79 -16.01 -2.85 -18.49
N LEU A 80 -15.63 -1.55 -18.49
CA LEU A 80 -16.15 -0.62 -19.49
C LEU A 80 -15.80 -1.02 -20.92
N PHE A 81 -14.63 -1.57 -21.13
CA PHE A 81 -14.22 -2.08 -22.43
C PHE A 81 -15.08 -3.27 -22.88
N GLU A 82 -15.33 -4.22 -21.98
CA GLU A 82 -16.20 -5.37 -22.23
C GLU A 82 -17.64 -4.95 -22.52
N GLU A 83 -18.18 -4.01 -21.73
CA GLU A 83 -19.54 -3.46 -21.97
C GLU A 83 -19.62 -2.73 -23.32
N ALA A 84 -18.62 -1.93 -23.67
CA ALA A 84 -18.59 -1.24 -24.96
C ALA A 84 -18.51 -2.22 -26.14
N SER A 85 -17.82 -3.35 -25.95
CA SER A 85 -17.66 -4.37 -27.00
C SER A 85 -18.89 -5.26 -27.20
N HIS A 86 -19.74 -5.46 -26.17
CA HIS A 86 -20.76 -6.50 -26.19
C HIS A 86 -22.16 -6.02 -25.79
N SER A 87 -22.29 -5.06 -24.86
CA SER A 87 -23.58 -4.77 -24.21
C SER A 87 -24.14 -3.39 -24.53
N PHE A 88 -23.35 -2.44 -24.98
CA PHE A 88 -23.80 -1.07 -25.21
C PHE A 88 -24.83 -0.98 -26.35
N ALA A 89 -24.67 -1.80 -27.39
CA ALA A 89 -25.60 -1.84 -28.52
C ALA A 89 -27.02 -2.23 -28.06
N ASP A 90 -27.13 -3.20 -27.16
CA ASP A 90 -28.44 -3.64 -26.62
C ASP A 90 -29.11 -2.55 -25.77
N GLN A 91 -28.33 -1.62 -25.24
CA GLN A 91 -28.81 -0.47 -24.47
C GLN A 91 -29.07 0.76 -25.35
N GLY A 92 -28.92 0.65 -26.68
CA GLY A 92 -29.07 1.74 -27.61
C GLY A 92 -27.88 2.71 -27.67
N ILE A 93 -26.75 2.36 -27.09
CA ILE A 93 -25.53 3.16 -27.08
C ILE A 93 -24.64 2.70 -28.24
N CYS A 94 -24.51 3.53 -29.25
CA CYS A 94 -23.65 3.23 -30.40
C CYS A 94 -22.22 3.70 -30.14
N VAL A 95 -21.29 2.76 -30.11
CA VAL A 95 -19.85 3.01 -30.10
C VAL A 95 -19.26 2.35 -31.35
N GLY A 96 -18.19 2.93 -31.89
CA GLY A 96 -17.44 2.24 -32.95
C GLY A 96 -16.72 0.98 -32.43
N ASP A 97 -15.77 0.44 -33.16
CA ASP A 97 -14.95 -0.67 -32.68
C ASP A 97 -14.09 -0.22 -31.49
N PRO A 98 -14.40 -0.67 -30.27
CA PRO A 98 -13.63 -0.26 -29.11
C PRO A 98 -12.23 -0.88 -29.14
N ALA A 99 -11.23 -0.07 -28.82
CA ALA A 99 -9.84 -0.53 -28.73
C ALA A 99 -9.28 -0.13 -27.36
N ILE A 100 -8.39 -0.97 -26.82
CA ILE A 100 -7.74 -0.70 -25.55
C ILE A 100 -6.31 -0.16 -25.77
N ASP A 101 -6.01 0.97 -25.14
CA ASP A 101 -4.65 1.50 -25.00
C ASP A 101 -4.17 1.17 -23.58
N VAL A 102 -3.37 0.10 -23.46
CA VAL A 102 -2.86 -0.40 -22.19
C VAL A 102 -1.97 0.64 -21.51
N ALA A 103 -1.16 1.38 -22.25
CA ALA A 103 -0.29 2.41 -21.69
C ALA A 103 -1.11 3.52 -21.02
N ARG A 104 -2.20 3.96 -21.64
CA ARG A 104 -3.13 4.94 -21.04
C ARG A 104 -3.90 4.35 -19.86
N MET A 105 -4.30 3.10 -19.91
CA MET A 105 -4.94 2.41 -18.79
C MET A 105 -4.01 2.37 -17.57
N LEU A 106 -2.75 2.02 -17.75
CA LEU A 106 -1.73 2.01 -16.69
C LEU A 106 -1.43 3.43 -16.18
N ALA A 107 -1.31 4.41 -17.06
CA ALA A 107 -1.10 5.81 -16.67
C ALA A 107 -2.26 6.33 -15.81
N ARG A 108 -3.52 6.02 -16.17
CA ARG A 108 -4.71 6.34 -15.36
C ARG A 108 -4.64 5.70 -13.98
N LYS A 109 -4.35 4.39 -13.92
CA LYS A 109 -4.17 3.64 -12.66
C LYS A 109 -3.11 4.30 -11.77
N ASN A 110 -1.95 4.62 -12.33
CA ASN A 110 -0.85 5.25 -11.60
C ASN A 110 -1.22 6.67 -11.13
N GLY A 111 -1.99 7.42 -11.92
CA GLY A 111 -2.54 8.73 -11.54
C GLY A 111 -3.44 8.65 -10.31
N ILE A 112 -4.34 7.66 -10.26
CA ILE A 112 -5.25 7.43 -9.12
C ILE A 112 -4.45 7.08 -7.85
N VAL A 113 -3.47 6.16 -7.96
CA VAL A 113 -2.59 5.79 -6.84
C VAL A 113 -1.85 7.02 -6.31
N LYS A 114 -1.24 7.81 -7.19
CA LYS A 114 -0.52 9.03 -6.83
C LYS A 114 -1.42 10.05 -6.12
N GLN A 115 -2.62 10.27 -6.63
CA GLN A 115 -3.58 11.20 -6.04
C GLN A 115 -3.96 10.77 -4.62
N LEU A 116 -4.31 9.51 -4.40
CA LEU A 116 -4.76 9.01 -3.10
C LEU A 116 -3.62 8.96 -2.07
N THR A 117 -2.44 8.49 -2.45
CA THR A 117 -1.29 8.45 -1.55
C THR A 117 -0.83 9.85 -1.14
N SER A 118 -0.85 10.81 -2.07
CA SER A 118 -0.57 12.23 -1.76
C SER A 118 -1.65 12.84 -0.85
N GLY A 119 -2.92 12.44 -1.03
CA GLY A 119 -4.02 12.85 -0.17
C GLY A 119 -3.80 12.45 1.29
N ILE A 120 -3.32 11.23 1.55
CA ILE A 120 -3.01 10.78 2.93
C ILE A 120 -1.88 11.63 3.53
N LYS A 121 -0.82 11.94 2.76
CA LYS A 121 0.27 12.83 3.20
C LYS A 121 -0.28 14.21 3.60
N GLY A 122 -1.22 14.74 2.81
CA GLY A 122 -1.94 15.97 3.12
C GLY A 122 -2.77 15.89 4.40
N LEU A 123 -3.46 14.75 4.63
CA LEU A 123 -4.23 14.51 5.84
C LEU A 123 -3.33 14.40 7.09
N PHE A 124 -2.17 13.77 6.98
CA PHE A 124 -1.17 13.73 8.06
C PHE A 124 -0.75 15.15 8.45
N LYS A 125 -0.39 15.97 7.46
CA LYS A 125 -0.02 17.38 7.70
C LYS A 125 -1.17 18.16 8.36
N LYS A 126 -2.39 18.03 7.85
CA LYS A 126 -3.58 18.71 8.39
C LYS A 126 -3.86 18.33 9.83
N ASN A 127 -3.69 17.06 10.21
CA ASN A 127 -3.94 16.55 11.55
C ASN A 127 -2.69 16.53 12.44
N LYS A 128 -1.57 17.11 11.98
CA LYS A 128 -0.29 17.17 12.73
C LYS A 128 0.25 15.80 13.15
N VAL A 129 0.00 14.76 12.34
CA VAL A 129 0.63 13.45 12.53
C VAL A 129 2.07 13.53 12.05
N THR A 130 3.02 13.16 12.91
CA THR A 130 4.45 13.10 12.56
C THR A 130 4.73 11.83 11.76
N LEU A 131 5.16 11.97 10.50
CA LEU A 131 5.63 10.85 9.71
C LEU A 131 7.10 10.58 10.02
N LEU A 132 7.40 9.36 10.45
CA LEU A 132 8.74 8.84 10.65
C LEU A 132 9.04 7.85 9.51
N ASN A 133 9.98 8.22 8.64
CA ASN A 133 10.35 7.38 7.52
C ASN A 133 11.39 6.35 7.98
N GLY A 134 11.01 5.10 8.05
CA GLY A 134 11.89 4.00 8.47
C GLY A 134 11.14 2.80 9.05
N HIS A 135 11.91 1.74 9.27
CA HIS A 135 11.42 0.51 9.87
C HIS A 135 11.37 0.65 11.40
N GLY A 136 10.17 0.47 11.97
CA GLY A 136 9.98 0.51 13.42
C GLY A 136 10.27 -0.85 14.06
N ALA A 137 11.20 -0.90 15.00
CA ALA A 137 11.54 -2.09 15.77
C ALA A 137 11.41 -1.82 17.27
N PHE A 138 10.71 -2.70 18.00
CA PHE A 138 10.66 -2.63 19.46
C PHE A 138 12.05 -2.90 20.06
N VAL A 139 12.49 -2.04 20.96
CA VAL A 139 13.76 -2.22 21.68
C VAL A 139 13.58 -2.40 23.18
N GLY A 140 12.45 -1.95 23.72
CA GLY A 140 12.19 -2.12 25.13
C GLY A 140 10.94 -1.42 25.65
N ARG A 141 10.83 -1.39 26.95
CA ARG A 141 9.80 -0.72 27.73
C ARG A 141 10.45 -0.06 28.94
N LYS A 142 10.06 1.16 29.26
CA LYS A 142 10.66 1.96 30.32
C LYS A 142 9.57 2.55 31.21
N GLY A 143 9.88 2.74 32.50
CA GLY A 143 8.99 3.33 33.49
C GLY A 143 8.49 2.33 34.51
N SER A 144 7.78 2.85 35.52
CA SER A 144 7.12 2.05 36.56
C SER A 144 5.72 1.64 36.14
N ALA A 145 5.12 0.67 36.82
CA ALA A 145 3.74 0.24 36.59
C ALA A 145 2.77 1.43 36.55
N GLY A 146 2.02 1.58 35.47
CA GLY A 146 1.07 2.68 35.23
C GLY A 146 1.64 3.94 34.54
N SER A 147 2.98 4.05 34.41
CA SER A 147 3.65 5.15 33.67
C SER A 147 4.63 4.66 32.61
N GLU A 148 4.44 3.43 32.16
CA GLU A 148 5.32 2.79 31.21
C GLU A 148 5.19 3.38 29.81
N VAL A 149 6.34 3.49 29.11
CA VAL A 149 6.41 3.89 27.71
C VAL A 149 7.13 2.81 26.90
N TRP A 150 6.64 2.56 25.71
CA TRP A 150 7.30 1.71 24.74
C TRP A 150 8.44 2.45 24.08
N GLN A 151 9.54 1.76 23.87
CA GLN A 151 10.69 2.26 23.16
C GLN A 151 10.85 1.51 21.83
N LEU A 152 10.84 2.26 20.74
CA LEU A 152 11.05 1.74 19.40
C LEU A 152 12.21 2.49 18.74
N LYS A 153 13.01 1.74 18.00
CA LYS A 153 14.02 2.30 17.09
C LYS A 153 13.40 2.44 15.71
N VAL A 154 13.47 3.65 15.12
CA VAL A 154 13.08 3.93 13.74
C VAL A 154 14.31 4.42 13.01
N ASN A 155 14.92 3.57 12.20
CA ASN A 155 16.30 3.72 11.74
C ASN A 155 17.25 3.88 12.95
N ASP A 156 17.93 5.02 13.08
CA ASP A 156 18.82 5.32 14.20
C ASP A 156 18.16 6.15 15.32
N ASP A 157 16.96 6.65 15.09
CA ASP A 157 16.21 7.44 16.07
C ASP A 157 15.52 6.55 17.11
N LEU A 158 15.69 6.89 18.40
CA LEU A 158 14.88 6.31 19.48
C LEU A 158 13.59 7.10 19.64
N VAL A 159 12.46 6.39 19.57
CA VAL A 159 11.11 6.94 19.70
C VAL A 159 10.42 6.30 20.89
N GLU A 160 9.82 7.11 21.75
CA GLU A 160 9.07 6.66 22.92
C GLU A 160 7.57 6.95 22.73
N ALA A 161 6.72 6.01 23.11
CA ALA A 161 5.28 6.19 23.04
C ALA A 161 4.56 5.48 24.20
N ARG A 162 3.49 6.10 24.70
CA ARG A 162 2.63 5.49 25.74
C ARG A 162 1.86 4.31 25.19
N GLN A 163 1.37 4.43 23.97
CA GLN A 163 0.61 3.40 23.26
C GLN A 163 1.22 3.13 21.90
N VAL A 164 1.19 1.89 21.46
CA VAL A 164 1.66 1.49 20.13
C VAL A 164 0.56 0.73 19.40
N ILE A 165 0.27 1.16 18.18
CA ILE A 165 -0.64 0.45 17.27
C ILE A 165 0.21 -0.25 16.21
N VAL A 166 0.15 -1.58 16.18
CA VAL A 166 0.85 -2.40 15.19
C VAL A 166 -0.06 -2.61 13.98
N ALA A 167 0.29 -2.01 12.85
CA ALA A 167 -0.44 -2.05 11.60
C ALA A 167 0.49 -2.36 10.41
N THR A 168 1.36 -3.34 10.59
CA THR A 168 2.50 -3.65 9.71
C THR A 168 2.11 -4.27 8.35
N GLY A 169 0.83 -4.61 8.16
CA GLY A 169 0.31 -5.12 6.90
C GLY A 169 0.71 -6.56 6.57
N SER A 170 0.83 -6.85 5.28
CA SER A 170 1.11 -8.19 4.77
C SER A 170 2.04 -8.12 3.56
N LYS A 171 2.67 -9.25 3.25
CA LYS A 171 3.50 -9.44 2.06
C LYS A 171 2.97 -10.61 1.24
N ALA A 172 3.22 -10.60 -0.06
CA ALA A 172 2.96 -11.75 -0.91
C ALA A 172 3.73 -12.97 -0.41
N ARG A 173 3.04 -14.13 -0.39
CA ARG A 173 3.67 -15.41 -0.10
C ARG A 173 4.03 -16.06 -1.42
N HIS A 174 5.32 -16.15 -1.70
CA HIS A 174 5.81 -16.83 -2.89
C HIS A 174 5.78 -18.34 -2.72
N LEU A 175 5.52 -19.06 -3.80
CA LEU A 175 5.56 -20.51 -3.82
C LEU A 175 7.00 -21.00 -3.90
N ALA A 176 7.31 -22.06 -3.13
CA ALA A 176 8.61 -22.70 -3.19
C ALA A 176 8.88 -23.25 -4.59
N GLY A 177 10.06 -22.99 -5.15
CA GLY A 177 10.44 -23.44 -6.49
C GLY A 177 9.86 -22.62 -7.65
N VAL A 178 9.09 -21.54 -7.38
CA VAL A 178 8.56 -20.63 -8.41
C VAL A 178 9.15 -19.24 -8.15
N PRO A 179 10.30 -18.92 -8.76
CA PRO A 179 10.92 -17.61 -8.59
C PRO A 179 10.06 -16.51 -9.24
N VAL A 180 9.83 -15.43 -8.51
CA VAL A 180 9.10 -14.26 -8.99
C VAL A 180 10.11 -13.24 -9.49
N ASP A 181 10.03 -12.87 -10.77
CA ASP A 181 10.85 -11.85 -11.44
C ASP A 181 10.06 -10.56 -11.72
N ASN A 182 8.73 -10.62 -11.62
CA ASN A 182 7.78 -9.56 -11.98
C ASN A 182 7.83 -9.15 -13.46
N GLU A 183 8.36 -10.00 -14.32
CA GLU A 183 8.37 -9.88 -15.78
C GLU A 183 7.54 -11.00 -16.41
N ILE A 184 7.93 -12.27 -16.19
CA ILE A 184 7.23 -13.46 -16.68
C ILE A 184 6.41 -14.09 -15.54
N VAL A 185 7.02 -14.24 -14.37
CA VAL A 185 6.38 -14.76 -13.16
C VAL A 185 6.14 -13.61 -12.22
N CYS A 186 4.90 -13.16 -12.17
CA CYS A 186 4.50 -11.97 -11.41
C CYS A 186 3.81 -12.33 -10.09
N ASP A 187 4.12 -11.59 -9.03
CA ASP A 187 3.22 -11.42 -7.91
C ASP A 187 2.22 -10.29 -8.17
N ASN A 188 1.53 -9.82 -7.13
CA ASN A 188 0.56 -8.73 -7.26
C ASN A 188 1.20 -7.42 -7.76
N VAL A 189 2.49 -7.21 -7.57
CA VAL A 189 3.17 -5.98 -8.02
C VAL A 189 3.33 -6.00 -9.52
N GLY A 190 3.97 -7.02 -10.09
CA GLY A 190 4.17 -7.14 -11.53
C GLY A 190 2.85 -7.32 -12.29
N ALA A 191 1.90 -8.09 -11.72
CA ALA A 191 0.60 -8.32 -12.35
C ALA A 191 -0.24 -7.04 -12.57
N LEU A 192 0.02 -5.97 -11.79
CA LEU A 192 -0.61 -4.66 -11.95
C LEU A 192 0.06 -3.77 -13.01
N ASP A 193 1.22 -4.17 -13.52
CA ASP A 193 2.03 -3.36 -14.44
C ASP A 193 2.35 -4.06 -15.77
N ILE A 194 1.63 -5.15 -16.10
CA ILE A 194 1.73 -5.81 -17.40
C ILE A 194 1.43 -4.78 -18.51
N ASP A 195 2.36 -4.53 -19.40
CA ASP A 195 2.38 -3.40 -20.34
C ASP A 195 1.67 -3.67 -21.68
N ALA A 196 1.30 -4.91 -21.93
CA ALA A 196 0.55 -5.33 -23.11
C ALA A 196 -0.45 -6.43 -22.76
N VAL A 197 -1.52 -6.60 -23.56
CA VAL A 197 -2.46 -7.69 -23.36
C VAL A 197 -1.76 -9.02 -23.67
N PRO A 198 -1.53 -9.89 -22.66
CA PRO A 198 -0.88 -11.16 -22.90
C PRO A 198 -1.80 -12.09 -23.73
N LYS A 199 -1.25 -12.81 -24.71
CA LYS A 199 -2.04 -13.79 -25.47
C LYS A 199 -2.56 -14.89 -24.56
N LYS A 200 -1.72 -15.37 -23.65
CA LYS A 200 -2.03 -16.40 -22.66
C LYS A 200 -1.56 -15.95 -21.29
N LEU A 201 -2.41 -16.11 -20.29
CA LEU A 201 -2.12 -15.81 -18.90
C LEU A 201 -2.48 -17.02 -18.05
N ALA A 202 -1.50 -17.56 -17.32
CA ALA A 202 -1.74 -18.54 -16.28
C ALA A 202 -1.79 -17.84 -14.91
N VAL A 203 -2.81 -18.15 -14.11
CA VAL A 203 -2.97 -17.65 -12.74
C VAL A 203 -2.89 -18.82 -11.78
N ILE A 204 -1.97 -18.78 -10.84
CA ILE A 204 -1.82 -19.78 -9.78
C ILE A 204 -2.48 -19.26 -8.52
N GLY A 205 -3.58 -19.88 -8.13
CA GLY A 205 -4.45 -19.50 -7.02
C GLY A 205 -5.70 -18.76 -7.48
N ALA A 206 -6.88 -19.36 -7.19
CA ALA A 206 -8.20 -18.77 -7.45
C ALA A 206 -8.69 -17.87 -6.29
N GLY A 207 -7.77 -17.34 -5.49
CA GLY A 207 -8.10 -16.31 -4.50
C GLY A 207 -8.51 -14.99 -5.16
N VAL A 208 -9.03 -14.04 -4.35
CA VAL A 208 -9.58 -12.78 -4.85
C VAL A 208 -8.63 -12.01 -5.78
N ILE A 209 -7.34 -11.98 -5.49
CA ILE A 209 -6.34 -11.26 -6.32
C ILE A 209 -6.18 -11.95 -7.67
N GLY A 210 -6.04 -13.27 -7.68
CA GLY A 210 -5.91 -14.06 -8.92
C GLY A 210 -7.12 -13.93 -9.82
N LEU A 211 -8.33 -14.04 -9.25
CA LEU A 211 -9.59 -13.85 -9.99
C LEU A 211 -9.73 -12.43 -10.54
N GLU A 212 -9.41 -11.41 -9.75
CA GLU A 212 -9.46 -10.02 -10.19
C GLU A 212 -8.51 -9.76 -11.38
N MET A 213 -7.24 -10.13 -11.25
CA MET A 213 -6.26 -9.91 -12.32
C MET A 213 -6.55 -10.77 -13.54
N GLY A 214 -6.94 -12.03 -13.35
CA GLY A 214 -7.37 -12.91 -14.45
C GLY A 214 -8.56 -12.32 -15.20
N SER A 215 -9.56 -11.76 -14.50
CA SER A 215 -10.73 -11.15 -15.14
C SER A 215 -10.41 -9.87 -15.90
N VAL A 216 -9.48 -9.04 -15.42
CA VAL A 216 -8.99 -7.86 -16.17
C VAL A 216 -8.49 -8.28 -17.53
N TRP A 217 -7.53 -9.18 -17.59
CA TRP A 217 -6.88 -9.58 -18.85
C TRP A 217 -7.79 -10.42 -19.73
N ARG A 218 -8.68 -11.25 -19.13
CA ARG A 218 -9.68 -12.00 -19.90
C ARG A 218 -10.62 -11.08 -20.67
N ARG A 219 -11.12 -10.01 -20.06
CA ARG A 219 -11.95 -8.99 -20.70
C ARG A 219 -11.25 -8.25 -21.81
N LEU A 220 -9.93 -8.09 -21.71
CA LEU A 220 -9.11 -7.44 -22.72
C LEU A 220 -8.67 -8.39 -23.85
N GLY A 221 -9.07 -9.68 -23.83
CA GLY A 221 -8.85 -10.63 -24.91
C GLY A 221 -7.81 -11.71 -24.64
N SER A 222 -7.25 -11.80 -23.43
CA SER A 222 -6.32 -12.88 -23.07
C SER A 222 -7.04 -14.23 -22.93
N GLU A 223 -6.36 -15.32 -23.35
CA GLU A 223 -6.71 -16.69 -22.94
C GLU A 223 -6.19 -16.90 -21.50
N VAL A 224 -7.12 -16.98 -20.52
CA VAL A 224 -6.76 -17.07 -19.10
C VAL A 224 -7.04 -18.47 -18.58
N THR A 225 -6.03 -19.08 -17.97
CA THR A 225 -6.14 -20.36 -17.26
C THR A 225 -5.86 -20.13 -15.77
N ILE A 226 -6.77 -20.59 -14.90
CA ILE A 226 -6.62 -20.49 -13.45
C ILE A 226 -6.41 -21.88 -12.87
N LEU A 227 -5.37 -22.03 -12.07
CA LEU A 227 -5.01 -23.26 -11.35
C LEU A 227 -5.26 -23.05 -9.86
N GLU A 228 -6.06 -23.93 -9.26
CA GLU A 228 -6.33 -23.93 -7.81
C GLU A 228 -6.06 -25.33 -7.27
N ALA A 229 -5.48 -25.42 -6.05
CA ALA A 229 -5.12 -26.68 -5.41
C ALA A 229 -6.06 -27.02 -4.24
#